data_1a4bc3883da3e9becd82f756520d143c
#
_entry.id   1a4bc3883da3e9becd82f756520d143c
#
_cell.length_a   1.000
_cell.length_b   1.000
_cell.length_c   1.000
_cell.angle_alpha   90.00
_cell.angle_beta   90.00
_cell.angle_gamma   90.00
#
_symmetry.space_group_name_H-M   'P 1'
#
loop_
_entity.id
_entity.type
_entity.pdbx_description
1 polymer ?
#
loop_
_entity_poly.entity_id
_entity_poly.type
_entity_poly.pdbx_seq_one_letter_code
_entity_poly.pdbx_strand_id
1 'polypeptide(L)'
;MDVQGKTALITGASRGIGRAIALELAKQNVKRLLLVARNRQRLAEVATEVEALGVEVVILALDLAQPVEVNIAIAQAWRNHGPIHLLINCAGVAHQTPFLQSRLPNVQEEIAINLMGMYTITRLVARRMAAQGEGTIVNVSSLMGKVAAPTMATYSATKYAILGFTQALRGELAAHNIQVIGLLPSLTDTDMVRDLQWFRWVMPTTPQKVAQALVVGLQKDSPEILV
;
A
#
# COMPACT_ATOMS: atom_id res chain seq x y z
N MET A 1 -15.96 1.38 6.32
CA MET A 1 -16.09 2.16 5.06
C MET A 1 -16.74 1.30 3.97
N ASP A 2 -17.77 1.80 3.29
CA ASP A 2 -18.25 1.23 2.03
C ASP A 2 -17.44 1.82 0.86
N VAL A 3 -16.97 0.95 -0.04
CA VAL A 3 -16.11 1.35 -1.17
C VAL A 3 -16.88 1.51 -2.48
N GLN A 4 -18.17 1.15 -2.53
CA GLN A 4 -19.02 1.27 -3.71
C GLN A 4 -19.07 2.72 -4.21
N GLY A 5 -18.85 2.94 -5.49
CA GLY A 5 -18.87 4.26 -6.11
C GLY A 5 -17.70 5.19 -5.73
N LYS A 6 -16.77 4.74 -4.89
CA LYS A 6 -15.61 5.52 -4.42
C LYS A 6 -14.42 5.43 -5.38
N THR A 7 -13.50 6.37 -5.27
CA THR A 7 -12.22 6.36 -5.99
C THR A 7 -11.12 5.96 -5.03
N ALA A 8 -10.30 4.98 -5.41
CA ALA A 8 -9.15 4.53 -4.62
C ALA A 8 -7.82 4.72 -5.37
N LEU A 9 -6.77 5.06 -4.64
CA LEU A 9 -5.38 5.09 -5.11
C LEU A 9 -4.60 3.97 -4.43
N ILE A 10 -3.92 3.13 -5.23
CA ILE A 10 -3.18 1.96 -4.75
C ILE A 10 -1.75 2.05 -5.24
N THR A 11 -0.79 2.09 -4.32
CA THR A 11 0.63 1.98 -4.66
C THR A 11 1.08 0.52 -4.66
N GLY A 12 2.09 0.18 -5.48
CA GLY A 12 2.52 -1.20 -5.66
C GLY A 12 1.50 -2.08 -6.39
N ALA A 13 0.62 -1.48 -7.20
CA ALA A 13 -0.53 -2.14 -7.80
C ALA A 13 -0.20 -3.12 -8.95
N SER A 14 1.04 -3.18 -9.44
CA SER A 14 1.42 -3.96 -10.62
C SER A 14 1.55 -5.47 -10.38
N ARG A 15 1.59 -5.92 -9.13
CA ARG A 15 1.75 -7.35 -8.76
C ARG A 15 1.39 -7.61 -7.30
N GLY A 16 1.42 -8.89 -6.90
CA GLY A 16 1.29 -9.33 -5.52
C GLY A 16 0.05 -8.80 -4.81
N ILE A 17 0.22 -8.32 -3.58
CA ILE A 17 -0.87 -7.84 -2.73
C ILE A 17 -1.59 -6.64 -3.36
N GLY A 18 -0.84 -5.65 -3.91
CA GLY A 18 -1.46 -4.47 -4.50
C GLY A 18 -2.35 -4.77 -5.71
N ARG A 19 -1.92 -5.70 -6.59
CA ARG A 19 -2.76 -6.21 -7.69
C ARG A 19 -4.00 -6.93 -7.16
N ALA A 20 -3.84 -7.81 -6.18
CA ALA A 20 -4.97 -8.53 -5.60
C ALA A 20 -6.00 -7.59 -4.96
N ILE A 21 -5.53 -6.53 -4.28
CA ILE A 21 -6.39 -5.49 -3.71
C ILE A 21 -7.13 -4.73 -4.83
N ALA A 22 -6.47 -4.37 -5.92
CA ALA A 22 -7.12 -3.69 -7.05
C ALA A 22 -8.28 -4.52 -7.63
N LEU A 23 -8.04 -5.81 -7.86
CA LEU A 23 -9.08 -6.73 -8.36
C LEU A 23 -10.20 -6.95 -7.35
N GLU A 24 -9.89 -7.07 -6.06
CA GLU A 24 -10.92 -7.29 -5.04
C GLU A 24 -11.78 -6.03 -4.86
N LEU A 25 -11.20 -4.83 -4.86
CA LEU A 25 -11.97 -3.58 -4.84
C LEU A 25 -12.83 -3.41 -6.10
N ALA A 26 -12.35 -3.84 -7.27
CA ALA A 26 -13.14 -3.80 -8.49
C ALA A 26 -14.42 -4.66 -8.37
N LYS A 27 -14.34 -5.84 -7.75
CA LYS A 27 -15.51 -6.69 -7.45
C LYS A 27 -16.50 -6.04 -6.47
N GLN A 28 -16.05 -5.07 -5.67
CA GLN A 28 -16.88 -4.31 -4.75
C GLN A 28 -17.47 -3.04 -5.39
N ASN A 29 -17.44 -2.94 -6.71
CA ASN A 29 -18.02 -1.84 -7.50
C ASN A 29 -17.46 -0.45 -7.12
N VAL A 30 -16.16 -0.34 -6.85
CA VAL A 30 -15.51 0.98 -6.79
C VAL A 30 -15.70 1.69 -8.14
N LYS A 31 -15.79 3.01 -8.14
CA LYS A 31 -15.96 3.79 -9.37
C LYS A 31 -14.67 3.83 -10.19
N ARG A 32 -13.54 4.06 -9.52
CA ARG A 32 -12.26 4.31 -10.20
C ARG A 32 -11.09 3.84 -9.34
N LEU A 33 -10.08 3.25 -9.99
CA LEU A 33 -8.80 2.91 -9.40
C LEU A 33 -7.66 3.69 -10.05
N LEU A 34 -6.86 4.38 -9.24
CA LEU A 34 -5.58 4.96 -9.63
C LEU A 34 -4.48 3.97 -9.24
N LEU A 35 -3.86 3.34 -10.23
CA LEU A 35 -2.86 2.29 -10.03
C LEU A 35 -1.45 2.86 -10.17
N VAL A 36 -0.66 2.80 -9.10
CA VAL A 36 0.69 3.37 -9.03
C VAL A 36 1.74 2.26 -8.91
N ALA A 37 2.71 2.20 -9.83
CA ALA A 37 3.92 1.40 -9.76
C ALA A 37 4.93 1.85 -10.82
N ARG A 38 6.17 1.34 -10.78
CA ARG A 38 7.22 1.67 -11.76
C ARG A 38 6.97 1.06 -13.14
N ASN A 39 6.50 -0.17 -13.20
CA ASN A 39 6.35 -0.91 -14.45
C ASN A 39 4.99 -0.63 -15.10
N ARG A 40 5.01 0.22 -16.14
CA ARG A 40 3.80 0.64 -16.89
C ARG A 40 3.10 -0.54 -17.58
N GLN A 41 3.88 -1.48 -18.15
CA GLN A 41 3.29 -2.62 -18.85
C GLN A 41 2.50 -3.53 -17.90
N ARG A 42 3.06 -3.89 -16.74
CA ARG A 42 2.34 -4.68 -15.72
C ARG A 42 1.13 -3.92 -15.16
N LEU A 43 1.20 -2.59 -15.05
CA LEU A 43 0.02 -1.81 -14.67
C LEU A 43 -1.07 -1.89 -15.74
N ALA A 44 -0.72 -1.88 -17.03
CA ALA A 44 -1.68 -2.02 -18.13
C ALA A 44 -2.37 -3.39 -18.12
N GLU A 45 -1.62 -4.46 -17.81
CA GLU A 45 -2.18 -5.80 -17.64
C GLU A 45 -3.23 -5.83 -16.52
N VAL A 46 -2.92 -5.25 -15.36
CA VAL A 46 -3.87 -5.13 -14.24
C VAL A 46 -5.05 -4.23 -14.59
N ALA A 47 -4.80 -3.14 -15.31
CA ALA A 47 -5.86 -2.23 -15.76
C ALA A 47 -6.88 -2.95 -16.64
N THR A 48 -6.41 -3.74 -17.62
CA THR A 48 -7.30 -4.55 -18.47
C THR A 48 -8.19 -5.50 -17.66
N GLU A 49 -7.63 -6.15 -16.64
CA GLU A 49 -8.40 -7.05 -15.78
C GLU A 49 -9.45 -6.30 -14.93
N VAL A 50 -9.09 -5.11 -14.43
CA VAL A 50 -9.99 -4.26 -13.62
C VAL A 50 -11.09 -3.65 -14.49
N GLU A 51 -10.75 -3.17 -15.68
CA GLU A 51 -11.70 -2.59 -16.65
C GLU A 51 -12.72 -3.64 -17.15
N ALA A 52 -12.29 -4.90 -17.27
CA ALA A 52 -13.20 -6.01 -17.57
C ALA A 52 -14.28 -6.23 -16.49
N LEU A 53 -14.07 -5.73 -15.28
CA LEU A 53 -15.06 -5.71 -14.19
C LEU A 53 -15.89 -4.41 -14.15
N GLY A 54 -15.77 -3.54 -15.16
CA GLY A 54 -16.55 -2.32 -15.29
C GLY A 54 -16.03 -1.12 -14.50
N VAL A 55 -14.78 -1.17 -14.00
CA VAL A 55 -14.18 -0.11 -13.17
C VAL A 55 -13.24 0.75 -14.02
N GLU A 56 -13.33 2.06 -13.88
CA GLU A 56 -12.43 3.00 -14.55
C GLU A 56 -11.01 2.92 -13.94
N VAL A 57 -9.98 2.89 -14.80
CA VAL A 57 -8.58 2.81 -14.35
C VAL A 57 -7.76 4.00 -14.84
N VAL A 58 -6.94 4.52 -13.95
CA VAL A 58 -5.90 5.52 -14.26
C VAL A 58 -4.53 4.94 -13.91
N ILE A 59 -3.65 4.83 -14.88
CA ILE A 59 -2.29 4.32 -14.71
C ILE A 59 -1.33 5.46 -14.40
N LEU A 60 -0.64 5.36 -13.27
CA LEU A 60 0.41 6.27 -12.84
C LEU A 60 1.74 5.52 -12.73
N ALA A 61 2.54 5.54 -13.80
CA ALA A 61 3.86 4.92 -13.82
C ALA A 61 4.86 5.83 -13.09
N LEU A 62 5.13 5.56 -11.80
CA LEU A 62 5.93 6.40 -10.91
C LEU A 62 6.95 5.56 -10.13
N ASP A 63 8.13 6.13 -9.93
CA ASP A 63 9.08 5.65 -8.94
C ASP A 63 8.89 6.40 -7.62
N LEU A 64 8.52 5.70 -6.56
CA LEU A 64 8.29 6.29 -5.24
C LEU A 64 9.56 6.79 -4.56
N ALA A 65 10.73 6.41 -5.05
CA ALA A 65 12.01 6.97 -4.62
C ALA A 65 12.25 8.40 -5.16
N GLN A 66 11.38 8.93 -6.02
CA GLN A 66 11.49 10.27 -6.62
C GLN A 66 10.40 11.22 -6.07
N PRO A 67 10.58 11.83 -4.89
CA PRO A 67 9.51 12.53 -4.18
C PRO A 67 8.95 13.74 -4.92
N VAL A 68 9.77 14.41 -5.74
CA VAL A 68 9.32 15.57 -6.53
C VAL A 68 8.33 15.12 -7.62
N GLU A 69 8.70 14.08 -8.38
CA GLU A 69 7.83 13.52 -9.42
C GLU A 69 6.53 12.97 -8.85
N VAL A 70 6.63 12.26 -7.71
CA VAL A 70 5.48 11.74 -6.96
C VAL A 70 4.54 12.87 -6.57
N ASN A 71 5.05 13.96 -5.98
CA ASN A 71 4.22 15.09 -5.58
C ASN A 71 3.47 15.71 -6.77
N ILE A 72 4.15 15.93 -7.88
CA ILE A 72 3.55 16.51 -9.10
C ILE A 72 2.46 15.58 -9.65
N ALA A 73 2.79 14.31 -9.85
CA ALA A 73 1.88 13.34 -10.45
C ALA A 73 0.62 13.10 -9.59
N ILE A 74 0.78 12.96 -8.27
CA ILE A 74 -0.36 12.76 -7.36
C ILE A 74 -1.21 14.02 -7.24
N ALA A 75 -0.59 15.22 -7.28
CA ALA A 75 -1.36 16.47 -7.31
C ALA A 75 -2.20 16.61 -8.59
N GLN A 76 -1.64 16.24 -9.74
CA GLN A 76 -2.35 16.21 -11.01
C GLN A 76 -3.46 15.14 -11.02
N ALA A 77 -3.15 13.94 -10.51
CA ALA A 77 -4.13 12.86 -10.41
C ALA A 77 -5.33 13.25 -9.54
N TRP A 78 -5.09 13.91 -8.40
CA TRP A 78 -6.18 14.43 -7.58
C TRP A 78 -7.03 15.45 -8.32
N ARG A 79 -6.39 16.41 -9.01
CA ARG A 79 -7.13 17.48 -9.75
C ARG A 79 -7.97 16.91 -10.88
N ASN A 80 -7.47 15.91 -11.60
CA ASN A 80 -8.11 15.40 -12.81
C ASN A 80 -9.10 14.25 -12.52
N HIS A 81 -8.90 13.50 -11.43
CA HIS A 81 -9.61 12.24 -11.15
C HIS A 81 -10.15 12.16 -9.72
N GLY A 82 -9.96 13.20 -8.89
CA GLY A 82 -10.48 13.25 -7.53
C GLY A 82 -12.00 13.46 -7.48
N PRO A 83 -12.57 13.41 -6.27
CA PRO A 83 -11.89 13.16 -5.00
C PRO A 83 -11.36 11.72 -4.87
N ILE A 84 -10.23 11.52 -4.16
CA ILE A 84 -9.74 10.20 -3.78
C ILE A 84 -10.24 9.92 -2.36
N HIS A 85 -11.01 8.86 -2.19
CA HIS A 85 -11.65 8.51 -0.91
C HIS A 85 -10.86 7.47 -0.13
N LEU A 86 -10.07 6.65 -0.83
CA LEU A 86 -9.27 5.57 -0.24
C LEU A 86 -7.84 5.61 -0.79
N LEU A 87 -6.86 5.73 0.10
CA LEU A 87 -5.45 5.59 -0.21
C LEU A 87 -4.94 4.26 0.35
N ILE A 88 -4.32 3.43 -0.50
CA ILE A 88 -3.68 2.19 -0.07
C ILE A 88 -2.19 2.25 -0.39
N ASN A 89 -1.38 2.45 0.64
CA ASN A 89 0.06 2.41 0.58
C ASN A 89 0.54 0.96 0.67
N CYS A 90 0.66 0.28 -0.48
CA CYS A 90 1.05 -1.13 -0.58
C CYS A 90 2.42 -1.34 -1.23
N ALA A 91 3.01 -0.31 -1.83
CA ALA A 91 4.35 -0.40 -2.40
C ALA A 91 5.39 -0.70 -1.31
N GLY A 92 6.32 -1.58 -1.65
CA GLY A 92 7.44 -1.91 -0.78
C GLY A 92 8.44 -2.82 -1.48
N VAL A 93 9.65 -2.83 -0.94
CA VAL A 93 10.75 -3.73 -1.31
C VAL A 93 11.33 -4.37 -0.05
N ALA A 94 11.96 -5.51 -0.21
CA ALA A 94 12.61 -6.24 0.87
C ALA A 94 13.91 -6.86 0.38
N HIS A 95 14.99 -6.67 1.14
CA HIS A 95 16.29 -7.28 0.92
C HIS A 95 16.67 -8.14 2.12
N GLN A 96 16.75 -9.45 1.90
CA GLN A 96 17.19 -10.37 2.94
C GLN A 96 18.71 -10.52 2.90
N THR A 97 19.39 -10.08 3.96
CA THR A 97 20.86 -10.16 4.05
C THR A 97 21.30 -10.10 5.52
N PRO A 98 22.27 -10.93 5.96
CA PRO A 98 22.89 -10.74 7.26
C PRO A 98 23.43 -9.32 7.42
N PHE A 99 23.23 -8.70 8.58
CA PHE A 99 23.52 -7.26 8.77
C PHE A 99 24.96 -6.89 8.39
N LEU A 100 25.94 -7.69 8.74
CA LEU A 100 27.35 -7.44 8.43
C LEU A 100 27.67 -7.52 6.91
N GLN A 101 26.76 -8.05 6.09
CA GLN A 101 26.87 -8.14 4.63
C GLN A 101 25.93 -7.20 3.92
N SER A 102 25.17 -6.39 4.66
CA SER A 102 24.20 -5.48 4.08
C SER A 102 24.87 -4.41 3.23
N ARG A 103 24.26 -4.09 2.10
CA ARG A 103 24.75 -3.07 1.14
C ARG A 103 23.96 -1.79 1.31
N LEU A 104 24.62 -0.66 1.52
CA LEU A 104 23.97 0.63 1.70
C LEU A 104 22.95 0.99 0.62
N PRO A 105 23.17 0.73 -0.69
CA PRO A 105 22.15 0.99 -1.71
C PRO A 105 20.83 0.24 -1.45
N ASN A 106 20.86 -1.02 -0.99
CA ASN A 106 19.67 -1.79 -0.67
C ASN A 106 18.93 -1.21 0.56
N VAL A 107 19.69 -0.80 1.58
CA VAL A 107 19.17 -0.13 2.78
C VAL A 107 18.47 1.17 2.39
N GLN A 108 19.13 1.98 1.54
CA GLN A 108 18.58 3.24 1.03
C GLN A 108 17.31 3.03 0.20
N GLU A 109 17.27 2.01 -0.65
CA GLU A 109 16.08 1.67 -1.44
C GLU A 109 14.89 1.29 -0.54
N GLU A 110 15.11 0.45 0.48
CA GLU A 110 14.05 0.09 1.44
C GLU A 110 13.50 1.31 2.17
N ILE A 111 14.35 2.20 2.65
CA ILE A 111 13.93 3.42 3.34
C ILE A 111 13.21 4.38 2.37
N ALA A 112 13.78 4.59 1.19
CA ALA A 112 13.23 5.50 0.19
C ALA A 112 11.82 5.07 -0.27
N ILE A 113 11.64 3.77 -0.56
CA ILE A 113 10.36 3.28 -1.09
C ILE A 113 9.36 3.02 0.05
N ASN A 114 9.77 2.24 1.09
CA ASN A 114 8.83 1.79 2.12
C ASN A 114 8.38 2.92 3.04
N LEU A 115 9.25 3.91 3.31
CA LEU A 115 8.93 5.02 4.23
C LEU A 115 8.73 6.34 3.51
N MET A 116 9.74 6.84 2.81
CA MET A 116 9.69 8.19 2.25
C MET A 116 8.65 8.30 1.12
N GLY A 117 8.55 7.29 0.26
CA GLY A 117 7.53 7.25 -0.80
C GLY A 117 6.11 7.19 -0.22
N MET A 118 5.89 6.32 0.77
CA MET A 118 4.61 6.24 1.49
C MET A 118 4.29 7.58 2.18
N TYR A 119 5.23 8.17 2.92
CA TYR A 119 5.05 9.44 3.60
C TYR A 119 4.68 10.56 2.62
N THR A 120 5.39 10.65 1.48
CA THR A 120 5.18 11.67 0.46
C THR A 120 3.76 11.66 -0.09
N ILE A 121 3.27 10.48 -0.47
CA ILE A 121 1.89 10.31 -0.97
C ILE A 121 0.88 10.58 0.13
N THR A 122 1.08 10.00 1.31
CA THR A 122 0.17 10.16 2.44
C THR A 122 0.00 11.62 2.83
N ARG A 123 1.09 12.38 2.93
CA ARG A 123 1.06 13.80 3.26
C ARG A 123 0.22 14.63 2.28
N LEU A 124 0.36 14.35 0.99
CA LEU A 124 -0.38 15.07 -0.05
C LEU A 124 -1.87 14.69 -0.03
N VAL A 125 -2.17 13.40 0.02
CA VAL A 125 -3.55 12.89 -0.04
C VAL A 125 -4.30 13.23 1.25
N ALA A 126 -3.69 13.06 2.42
CA ALA A 126 -4.31 13.37 3.71
C ALA A 126 -4.71 14.84 3.83
N ARG A 127 -3.87 15.79 3.36
CA ARG A 127 -4.21 17.21 3.34
C ARG A 127 -5.47 17.50 2.51
N ARG A 128 -5.65 16.81 1.43
CA ARG A 128 -6.80 16.98 0.54
C ARG A 128 -8.04 16.28 1.09
N MET A 129 -7.88 15.09 1.69
CA MET A 129 -8.94 14.41 2.43
C MET A 129 -9.42 15.25 3.62
N ALA A 130 -8.50 15.91 4.34
CA ALA A 130 -8.86 16.81 5.44
C ALA A 130 -9.69 18.01 4.97
N ALA A 131 -9.32 18.60 3.84
CA ALA A 131 -10.11 19.69 3.22
C ALA A 131 -11.47 19.19 2.70
N GLN A 132 -11.59 17.92 2.34
CA GLN A 132 -12.84 17.27 1.88
C GLN A 132 -13.72 16.86 3.07
N GLY A 133 -13.15 16.63 4.27
CA GLY A 133 -13.87 16.20 5.47
C GLY A 133 -14.17 14.69 5.51
N GLU A 134 -13.57 13.89 4.63
CA GLU A 134 -13.69 12.44 4.64
C GLU A 134 -12.47 11.76 3.98
N GLY A 135 -12.16 10.53 4.39
CA GLY A 135 -11.16 9.71 3.74
C GLY A 135 -10.78 8.47 4.54
N THR A 136 -10.14 7.53 3.87
CA THR A 136 -9.54 6.36 4.51
C THR A 136 -8.14 6.13 3.96
N ILE A 137 -7.17 5.90 4.85
CA ILE A 137 -5.78 5.61 4.52
C ILE A 137 -5.44 4.23 5.08
N VAL A 138 -4.99 3.34 4.21
CA VAL A 138 -4.50 2.01 4.58
C VAL A 138 -3.00 1.97 4.35
N ASN A 139 -2.24 1.70 5.41
CA ASN A 139 -0.80 1.48 5.33
C ASN A 139 -0.48 -0.01 5.46
N VAL A 140 0.08 -0.60 4.40
CA VAL A 140 0.48 -2.00 4.40
C VAL A 140 1.84 -2.16 5.07
N SER A 141 1.81 -2.62 6.31
CA SER A 141 2.99 -3.01 7.06
C SER A 141 3.34 -4.49 6.83
N SER A 142 3.53 -5.25 7.86
CA SER A 142 3.78 -6.70 7.91
C SER A 142 3.66 -7.15 9.36
N LEU A 143 3.53 -8.45 9.60
CA LEU A 143 3.81 -9.01 10.93
C LEU A 143 5.25 -8.70 11.38
N MET A 144 6.19 -8.51 10.44
CA MET A 144 7.54 -8.03 10.76
C MET A 144 7.58 -6.57 11.26
N GLY A 145 6.49 -5.85 11.26
CA GLY A 145 6.32 -4.59 11.99
C GLY A 145 5.99 -4.77 13.48
N LYS A 146 5.68 -5.98 13.93
CA LYS A 146 5.46 -6.34 15.34
C LYS A 146 6.52 -7.32 15.90
N VAL A 147 7.08 -8.17 15.02
CA VAL A 147 8.09 -9.15 15.39
C VAL A 147 9.20 -9.10 14.33
N ALA A 148 10.35 -8.55 14.69
CA ALA A 148 11.48 -8.43 13.78
C ALA A 148 12.11 -9.81 13.48
N ALA A 149 12.61 -9.98 12.25
CA ALA A 149 13.25 -11.20 11.81
C ALA A 149 14.77 -11.01 11.58
N PRO A 150 15.62 -11.94 12.01
CA PRO A 150 17.03 -11.97 11.60
C PRO A 150 17.16 -11.91 10.06
N THR A 151 18.23 -11.33 9.57
CA THR A 151 18.51 -11.10 8.13
C THR A 151 17.57 -10.11 7.42
N MET A 152 16.55 -9.60 8.12
CA MET A 152 15.57 -8.64 7.60
C MET A 152 15.55 -7.34 8.44
N ALA A 153 16.70 -6.92 8.96
CA ALA A 153 16.80 -5.82 9.94
C ALA A 153 16.21 -4.51 9.41
N THR A 154 16.64 -4.06 8.23
CA THR A 154 16.15 -2.81 7.63
C THR A 154 14.68 -2.90 7.25
N TYR A 155 14.28 -4.01 6.62
CA TYR A 155 12.87 -4.23 6.28
C TYR A 155 11.99 -4.20 7.53
N SER A 156 12.36 -4.95 8.59
CA SER A 156 11.63 -4.92 9.86
C SER A 156 11.55 -3.50 10.43
N ALA A 157 12.67 -2.77 10.46
CA ALA A 157 12.69 -1.38 10.92
C ALA A 157 11.71 -0.50 10.14
N THR A 158 11.65 -0.61 8.80
CA THR A 158 10.69 0.15 7.98
C THR A 158 9.24 -0.24 8.32
N LYS A 159 8.96 -1.53 8.58
CA LYS A 159 7.61 -2.00 8.91
C LYS A 159 7.16 -1.62 10.31
N TYR A 160 8.08 -1.58 11.30
CA TYR A 160 7.80 -0.98 12.62
C TYR A 160 7.51 0.53 12.50
N ALA A 161 8.33 1.25 11.73
CA ALA A 161 8.12 2.68 11.49
C ALA A 161 6.76 2.98 10.86
N ILE A 162 6.30 2.16 9.89
CA ILE A 162 4.96 2.27 9.28
C ILE A 162 3.86 2.11 10.35
N LEU A 163 3.99 1.18 11.29
CA LEU A 163 2.99 1.01 12.36
C LEU A 163 2.96 2.20 13.30
N GLY A 164 4.12 2.68 13.77
CA GLY A 164 4.19 3.88 14.61
C GLY A 164 3.59 5.10 13.93
N PHE A 165 3.95 5.33 12.65
CA PHE A 165 3.38 6.38 11.83
C PHE A 165 1.84 6.24 11.69
N THR A 166 1.36 5.02 11.43
CA THR A 166 -0.09 4.73 11.29
C THR A 166 -0.86 5.03 12.56
N GLN A 167 -0.31 4.68 13.72
CA GLN A 167 -0.94 4.94 15.03
C GLN A 167 -1.00 6.44 15.34
N ALA A 168 0.10 7.17 15.14
CA ALA A 168 0.14 8.62 15.36
C ALA A 168 -0.84 9.33 14.40
N LEU A 169 -0.79 9.01 13.12
CA LEU A 169 -1.61 9.63 12.10
C LEU A 169 -3.11 9.37 12.32
N ARG A 170 -3.49 8.22 12.86
CA ARG A 170 -4.88 7.90 13.23
C ARG A 170 -5.41 8.89 14.26
N GLY A 171 -4.63 9.22 15.29
CA GLY A 171 -5.01 10.22 16.30
C GLY A 171 -5.12 11.62 15.71
N GLU A 172 -4.14 12.02 14.91
CA GLU A 172 -4.09 13.37 14.32
C GLU A 172 -5.23 13.62 13.31
N LEU A 173 -5.59 12.63 12.51
CA LEU A 173 -6.57 12.79 11.44
C LEU A 173 -8.01 12.46 11.84
N ALA A 174 -8.25 11.96 13.04
CA ALA A 174 -9.59 11.66 13.55
C ALA A 174 -10.50 12.90 13.53
N ALA A 175 -9.98 14.07 13.92
CA ALA A 175 -10.71 15.34 13.89
C ALA A 175 -11.14 15.78 12.48
N HIS A 176 -10.54 15.20 11.43
CA HIS A 176 -10.86 15.48 10.04
C HIS A 176 -11.74 14.39 9.39
N ASN A 177 -12.30 13.48 10.20
CA ASN A 177 -13.09 12.34 9.71
C ASN A 177 -12.32 11.46 8.72
N ILE A 178 -11.03 11.25 8.99
CA ILE A 178 -10.16 10.38 8.20
C ILE A 178 -9.79 9.16 9.03
N GLN A 179 -10.12 7.98 8.52
CA GLN A 179 -9.70 6.72 9.10
C GLN A 179 -8.28 6.35 8.67
N VAL A 180 -7.48 5.82 9.60
CA VAL A 180 -6.13 5.33 9.29
C VAL A 180 -5.97 3.91 9.81
N ILE A 181 -5.76 2.97 8.89
CA ILE A 181 -5.78 1.52 9.12
C ILE A 181 -4.41 0.93 8.84
N GLY A 182 -3.94 0.04 9.70
CA GLY A 182 -2.78 -0.80 9.46
C GLY A 182 -3.18 -2.16 8.89
N LEU A 183 -2.66 -2.55 7.74
CA LEU A 183 -2.79 -3.91 7.20
C LEU A 183 -1.47 -4.65 7.44
N LEU A 184 -1.54 -5.77 8.14
CA LEU A 184 -0.37 -6.55 8.59
C LEU A 184 -0.42 -7.97 8.01
N PRO A 185 0.00 -8.15 6.74
CA PRO A 185 0.13 -9.48 6.19
C PRO A 185 1.23 -10.28 6.89
N SER A 186 0.99 -11.59 7.04
CA SER A 186 2.04 -12.57 7.29
C SER A 186 2.85 -12.84 6.02
N LEU A 187 3.67 -13.88 6.00
CA LEU A 187 4.36 -14.33 4.81
C LEU A 187 3.30 -14.58 3.70
N THR A 188 3.38 -13.80 2.63
CA THR A 188 2.42 -13.86 1.53
C THR A 188 3.13 -14.30 0.26
N ASP A 189 2.58 -15.30 -0.43
CA ASP A 189 3.15 -15.84 -1.69
C ASP A 189 3.10 -14.79 -2.80
N THR A 190 4.22 -14.12 -2.99
CA THR A 190 4.41 -13.06 -3.99
C THR A 190 5.81 -13.15 -4.59
N ASP A 191 6.03 -12.47 -5.72
CA ASP A 191 7.37 -12.35 -6.30
C ASP A 191 8.43 -11.81 -5.32
N MET A 192 8.01 -10.99 -4.35
CA MET A 192 8.92 -10.40 -3.36
C MET A 192 9.58 -11.44 -2.46
N VAL A 193 8.88 -12.53 -2.15
CA VAL A 193 9.35 -13.56 -1.21
C VAL A 193 9.90 -14.79 -1.90
N ARG A 194 9.88 -14.83 -3.25
CA ARG A 194 10.29 -16.02 -4.02
C ARG A 194 11.75 -16.40 -3.77
N ASP A 195 12.62 -15.40 -3.64
CA ASP A 195 14.06 -15.59 -3.45
C ASP A 195 14.49 -15.51 -1.97
N LEU A 196 13.54 -15.32 -1.04
CA LEU A 196 13.83 -15.26 0.38
C LEU A 196 13.95 -16.67 0.97
N GLN A 197 14.89 -16.82 1.91
CA GLN A 197 14.96 -18.03 2.75
C GLN A 197 13.80 -17.98 3.75
N TRP A 198 12.84 -18.88 3.58
CA TRP A 198 11.63 -18.91 4.38
C TRP A 198 11.90 -19.49 5.76
N PHE A 199 11.23 -18.98 6.76
CA PHE A 199 11.21 -19.59 8.08
C PHE A 199 10.45 -20.92 8.01
N ARG A 200 11.07 -22.00 8.43
CA ARG A 200 10.70 -23.40 8.20
C ARG A 200 9.26 -23.78 8.62
N TRP A 201 8.59 -22.92 9.40
CA TRP A 201 7.29 -23.20 10.03
C TRP A 201 6.19 -22.20 9.67
N VAL A 202 6.42 -21.26 8.79
CA VAL A 202 5.43 -20.27 8.39
C VAL A 202 4.83 -20.65 7.04
N MET A 203 3.57 -21.08 7.03
CA MET A 203 2.84 -21.31 5.78
C MET A 203 2.45 -19.99 5.15
N PRO A 204 2.76 -19.75 3.86
CA PRO A 204 2.39 -18.52 3.20
C PRO A 204 0.87 -18.38 3.06
N THR A 205 0.35 -17.18 3.26
CA THR A 205 -0.98 -16.81 2.81
C THR A 205 -0.97 -16.38 1.34
N THR A 206 -2.14 -16.20 0.73
CA THR A 206 -2.22 -15.73 -0.66
C THR A 206 -2.53 -14.23 -0.72
N PRO A 207 -2.10 -13.51 -1.78
CA PRO A 207 -2.46 -12.11 -1.99
C PRO A 207 -3.98 -11.88 -1.99
N GLN A 208 -4.75 -12.85 -2.49
CA GLN A 208 -6.21 -12.80 -2.52
C GLN A 208 -6.83 -12.80 -1.12
N LYS A 209 -6.33 -13.65 -0.22
CA LYS A 209 -6.78 -13.66 1.19
C LYS A 209 -6.48 -12.34 1.88
N VAL A 210 -5.31 -11.73 1.61
CA VAL A 210 -4.96 -10.41 2.14
C VAL A 210 -5.92 -9.34 1.61
N ALA A 211 -6.25 -9.36 0.33
CA ALA A 211 -7.19 -8.42 -0.27
C ALA A 211 -8.62 -8.57 0.29
N GLN A 212 -9.10 -9.79 0.45
CA GLN A 212 -10.40 -10.08 1.07
C GLN A 212 -10.47 -9.62 2.52
N ALA A 213 -9.41 -9.89 3.31
CA ALA A 213 -9.31 -9.44 4.69
C ALA A 213 -9.34 -7.90 4.78
N LEU A 214 -8.67 -7.20 3.84
CA LEU A 214 -8.74 -5.75 3.76
C LEU A 214 -10.18 -5.26 3.55
N VAL A 215 -10.93 -5.82 2.59
CA VAL A 215 -12.32 -5.41 2.33
C VAL A 215 -13.19 -5.62 3.56
N VAL A 216 -13.08 -6.78 4.21
CA VAL A 216 -13.80 -7.06 5.47
C VAL A 216 -13.41 -6.07 6.58
N GLY A 217 -12.12 -5.75 6.70
CA GLY A 217 -11.63 -4.80 7.68
C GLY A 217 -12.12 -3.37 7.43
N LEU A 218 -12.21 -2.94 6.17
CA LEU A 218 -12.80 -1.66 5.77
C LEU A 218 -14.27 -1.56 6.18
N GLN A 219 -15.05 -2.63 5.97
CA GLN A 219 -16.48 -2.67 6.33
C GLN A 219 -16.70 -2.64 7.86
N LYS A 220 -15.77 -3.21 8.64
CA LYS A 220 -15.83 -3.28 10.10
C LYS A 220 -15.14 -2.12 10.83
N ASP A 221 -14.60 -1.16 10.08
CA ASP A 221 -13.81 -0.03 10.61
C ASP A 221 -12.66 -0.47 11.54
N SER A 222 -12.02 -1.60 11.20
CA SER A 222 -10.96 -2.20 12.01
C SER A 222 -9.69 -1.35 11.95
N PRO A 223 -9.12 -0.89 13.09
CA PRO A 223 -7.92 -0.05 13.09
C PRO A 223 -6.65 -0.81 12.66
N GLU A 224 -6.62 -2.13 12.86
CA GLU A 224 -5.58 -3.04 12.41
C GLU A 224 -6.20 -4.32 11.86
N ILE A 225 -5.66 -4.80 10.75
CA ILE A 225 -6.08 -6.02 10.06
C ILE A 225 -4.87 -6.95 9.98
N LEU A 226 -4.91 -8.04 10.72
CA LEU A 226 -3.89 -9.10 10.70
C LEU A 226 -4.35 -10.22 9.74
N VAL A 227 -3.41 -10.74 8.91
CA VAL A 227 -3.70 -11.79 7.92
C VAL A 227 -2.59 -12.83 7.88
#